data_91dd95773765f0241dd6b6d898076244
#
_entry.id   91dd95773765f0241dd6b6d898076244
#
_cell.length_a   1.000
_cell.length_b   1.000
_cell.length_c   1.000
_cell.angle_alpha   90.00
_cell.angle_beta   90.00
_cell.angle_gamma   90.00
#
_symmetry.space_group_name_H-M   'P 1'
#
loop_
_entity.id
_entity.type
_entity.pdbx_description
1 polymer ?
#
loop_
_entity_poly.entity_id
_entity_poly.type
_entity_poly.pdbx_seq_one_letter_code
_entity_poly.pdbx_strand_id
1 'polypeptide(L)'
;DVHPTVPRCAHTVDDRPYSTGLEGVIAAETELGLVDGANGCLLYRGYRIGDLVAHGTFAAVANLLWTGTWEPNARLTAGVVPPAVMATLRALPRTVKPMDALRTAVSVWGTTQVLDWPPSEVQARALTEFSPSALAAFVRLRDDRDPIDPDPKLDLVSGFLYQLTGERPDQATARALDASFIVG
;
A
#
# COMPACT_ATOMS: atom_id res chain seq x y z
N ASP A 1 -13.42 18.97 -18.94
CA ASP A 1 -12.59 17.80 -18.57
C ASP A 1 -11.16 18.09 -19.01
N VAL A 2 -10.38 18.69 -18.11
CA VAL A 2 -8.95 18.95 -18.36
C VAL A 2 -8.18 17.84 -17.67
N HIS A 3 -7.81 16.79 -18.44
CA HIS A 3 -6.78 15.88 -18.00
C HIS A 3 -5.47 16.68 -17.90
N PRO A 4 -4.80 16.71 -16.73
CA PRO A 4 -3.50 17.35 -16.66
C PRO A 4 -2.53 16.61 -17.59
N THR A 5 -2.03 17.32 -18.60
CA THR A 5 -0.98 16.84 -19.49
C THR A 5 0.31 16.80 -18.69
N VAL A 6 0.70 15.62 -18.23
CA VAL A 6 1.94 15.45 -17.46
C VAL A 6 3.12 15.39 -18.44
N PRO A 7 4.13 16.26 -18.32
CA PRO A 7 5.32 16.19 -19.16
C PRO A 7 6.09 14.89 -18.85
N ARG A 8 6.35 14.10 -19.90
CA ARG A 8 7.22 12.91 -19.79
C ARG A 8 8.67 13.37 -19.62
N CYS A 9 9.33 12.90 -18.55
CA CYS A 9 10.77 13.07 -18.42
C CYS A 9 11.47 12.09 -19.37
N ALA A 10 12.41 12.61 -20.20
CA ALA A 10 13.24 11.77 -21.05
C ALA A 10 14.35 11.12 -20.21
N HIS A 11 14.41 9.81 -20.25
CA HIS A 11 15.47 9.03 -19.57
C HIS A 11 16.58 8.67 -20.56
N THR A 12 17.85 8.96 -20.20
CA THR A 12 19.00 8.48 -20.95
C THR A 12 19.51 7.20 -20.30
N VAL A 13 19.50 6.10 -21.05
CA VAL A 13 20.08 4.81 -20.62
C VAL A 13 21.61 4.94 -20.65
N ASP A 14 22.26 4.55 -19.56
CA ASP A 14 23.73 4.44 -19.49
C ASP A 14 24.18 3.16 -20.19
N ASP A 15 24.94 3.29 -21.27
CA ASP A 15 25.35 2.21 -22.18
C ASP A 15 26.67 1.57 -21.76
N ARG A 16 26.95 1.43 -20.46
CA ARG A 16 28.17 0.79 -19.97
C ARG A 16 28.11 -0.74 -20.11
N PRO A 17 29.08 -1.38 -20.79
CA PRO A 17 29.04 -2.83 -21.08
C PRO A 17 29.31 -3.73 -19.87
N TYR A 18 29.84 -3.16 -18.76
CA TYR A 18 30.19 -3.93 -17.55
C TYR A 18 30.21 -3.05 -16.31
N SER A 19 29.66 -3.55 -15.20
CA SER A 19 29.70 -2.91 -13.88
C SER A 19 30.17 -3.92 -12.83
N THR A 20 31.06 -3.48 -11.92
CA THR A 20 31.42 -4.23 -10.71
C THR A 20 30.30 -4.13 -9.69
N GLY A 21 29.58 -5.22 -9.46
CA GLY A 21 28.36 -5.24 -8.66
C GLY A 21 27.12 -4.97 -9.51
N LEU A 22 26.07 -4.39 -8.90
CA LEU A 22 24.78 -4.12 -9.55
C LEU A 22 24.58 -2.64 -9.92
N GLU A 23 25.56 -1.78 -9.68
CA GLU A 23 25.45 -0.36 -10.02
C GLU A 23 25.39 -0.15 -11.52
N GLY A 24 24.34 0.51 -12.01
CA GLY A 24 24.10 0.75 -13.43
C GLY A 24 23.69 -0.49 -14.25
N VAL A 25 23.48 -1.66 -13.61
CA VAL A 25 23.00 -2.86 -14.28
C VAL A 25 21.48 -2.80 -14.40
N ILE A 26 20.97 -2.84 -15.64
CA ILE A 26 19.52 -2.94 -15.88
C ILE A 26 19.10 -4.38 -15.57
N ALA A 27 18.37 -4.56 -14.46
CA ALA A 27 17.87 -5.86 -14.05
C ALA A 27 16.46 -6.15 -14.62
N ALA A 28 15.65 -5.12 -14.81
CA ALA A 28 14.31 -5.21 -15.40
C ALA A 28 13.85 -3.85 -15.91
N GLU A 29 12.91 -3.86 -16.84
CA GLU A 29 12.15 -2.68 -17.25
C GLU A 29 10.84 -2.62 -16.47
N THR A 30 10.38 -1.42 -16.13
CA THR A 30 9.13 -1.20 -15.42
C THR A 30 8.40 0.03 -15.98
N GLU A 31 7.07 -0.07 -16.05
CA GLU A 31 6.19 1.06 -16.36
C GLU A 31 5.59 1.69 -15.10
N LEU A 32 5.86 1.10 -13.90
CA LEU A 32 5.21 1.50 -12.66
C LEU A 32 5.71 2.84 -12.13
N GLY A 33 6.99 3.14 -12.27
CA GLY A 33 7.52 4.36 -11.72
C GLY A 33 8.84 4.79 -12.35
N LEU A 34 9.11 6.08 -12.25
CA LEU A 34 10.38 6.69 -12.60
C LEU A 34 10.85 7.60 -11.46
N VAL A 35 12.08 7.35 -10.99
CA VAL A 35 12.75 8.20 -10.02
C VAL A 35 13.88 8.94 -10.72
N ASP A 36 13.70 10.24 -10.96
CA ASP A 36 14.73 11.12 -11.50
C ASP A 36 15.22 12.06 -10.39
N GLY A 37 16.21 11.61 -9.64
CA GLY A 37 16.77 12.36 -8.53
C GLY A 37 17.48 13.64 -8.95
N ALA A 38 18.04 13.70 -10.19
CA ALA A 38 18.72 14.87 -10.70
C ALA A 38 17.76 16.04 -10.94
N ASN A 39 16.53 15.74 -11.39
CA ASN A 39 15.51 16.74 -11.66
C ASN A 39 14.43 16.80 -10.55
N GLY A 40 14.60 16.05 -9.45
CA GLY A 40 13.64 15.99 -8.36
C GLY A 40 12.26 15.48 -8.81
N CYS A 41 12.23 14.55 -9.76
CA CYS A 41 10.99 14.05 -10.38
C CYS A 41 10.72 12.61 -9.95
N LEU A 42 9.53 12.38 -9.35
CA LEU A 42 8.99 11.05 -9.07
C LEU A 42 7.66 10.92 -9.82
N LEU A 43 7.58 9.90 -10.67
CA LEU A 43 6.38 9.59 -11.44
C LEU A 43 5.87 8.19 -11.10
N TYR A 44 4.56 8.04 -10.98
CA TYR A 44 3.86 6.76 -10.98
C TYR A 44 3.00 6.65 -12.25
N ARG A 45 3.28 5.66 -13.10
CA ARG A 45 2.59 5.46 -14.39
C ARG A 45 2.53 6.75 -15.25
N GLY A 46 3.56 7.60 -15.15
CA GLY A 46 3.66 8.87 -15.89
C GLY A 46 3.02 10.08 -15.20
N TYR A 47 2.36 9.92 -14.06
CA TYR A 47 1.80 11.01 -13.26
C TYR A 47 2.79 11.48 -12.20
N ARG A 48 2.90 12.80 -11.99
CA ARG A 48 3.74 13.33 -10.91
C ARG A 48 3.17 12.99 -9.55
N ILE A 49 4.03 12.59 -8.61
CA ILE A 49 3.60 12.24 -7.25
C ILE A 49 2.87 13.39 -6.56
N GLY A 50 3.29 14.64 -6.78
CA GLY A 50 2.63 15.82 -6.21
C GLY A 50 1.18 15.97 -6.69
N ASP A 51 0.90 15.70 -7.97
CA ASP A 51 -0.45 15.76 -8.53
C ASP A 51 -1.33 14.64 -7.98
N LEU A 52 -0.76 13.43 -7.85
CA LEU A 52 -1.45 12.28 -7.24
C LEU A 52 -1.81 12.56 -5.78
N VAL A 53 -0.90 13.16 -5.01
CA VAL A 53 -1.17 13.56 -3.62
C VAL A 53 -2.20 14.68 -3.56
N ALA A 54 -2.16 15.68 -4.44
CA ALA A 54 -3.08 16.81 -4.40
C ALA A 54 -4.53 16.41 -4.75
N HIS A 55 -4.71 15.50 -5.71
CA HIS A 55 -6.01 15.23 -6.34
C HIS A 55 -6.48 13.79 -6.23
N GLY A 56 -5.63 12.86 -5.79
CA GLY A 56 -5.94 11.45 -5.68
C GLY A 56 -6.22 10.99 -4.25
N THR A 57 -6.55 9.71 -4.13
CA THR A 57 -6.59 8.94 -2.89
C THR A 57 -5.64 7.76 -3.01
N PHE A 58 -5.22 7.19 -1.90
CA PHE A 58 -4.42 5.96 -1.91
C PHE A 58 -5.07 4.86 -2.77
N ALA A 59 -6.39 4.69 -2.65
CA ALA A 59 -7.13 3.71 -3.44
C ALA A 59 -7.06 3.97 -4.95
N ALA A 60 -7.16 5.23 -5.38
CA ALA A 60 -7.06 5.62 -6.79
C ALA A 60 -5.63 5.40 -7.32
N VAL A 61 -4.60 5.70 -6.52
CA VAL A 61 -3.21 5.49 -6.89
C VAL A 61 -2.86 3.99 -6.93
N ALA A 62 -3.31 3.20 -5.97
CA ALA A 62 -3.14 1.75 -5.99
C ALA A 62 -3.79 1.13 -7.25
N ASN A 63 -5.01 1.55 -7.58
CA ASN A 63 -5.68 1.13 -8.81
C ASN A 63 -4.88 1.51 -10.06
N LEU A 64 -4.38 2.75 -10.14
CA LEU A 64 -3.52 3.20 -11.23
C LEU A 64 -2.28 2.31 -11.39
N LEU A 65 -1.62 1.96 -10.28
CA LEU A 65 -0.42 1.12 -10.33
C LEU A 65 -0.74 -0.30 -10.82
N TRP A 66 -1.86 -0.88 -10.39
CA TRP A 66 -2.24 -2.24 -10.80
C TRP A 66 -2.73 -2.30 -12.24
N THR A 67 -3.60 -1.39 -12.65
CA THR A 67 -4.31 -1.46 -13.94
C THR A 67 -3.73 -0.56 -15.03
N GLY A 68 -2.93 0.44 -14.67
CA GLY A 68 -2.49 1.51 -15.56
C GLY A 68 -3.55 2.56 -15.86
N THR A 69 -4.76 2.44 -15.28
CA THR A 69 -5.89 3.34 -15.55
C THR A 69 -6.19 4.22 -14.33
N TRP A 70 -6.29 5.52 -14.57
CA TRP A 70 -6.67 6.47 -13.53
C TRP A 70 -8.19 6.43 -13.27
N GLU A 71 -8.57 6.01 -12.08
CA GLU A 71 -9.94 5.97 -11.60
C GLU A 71 -10.06 6.75 -10.29
N PRO A 72 -10.46 8.03 -10.32
CA PRO A 72 -10.48 8.88 -9.12
C PRO A 72 -11.46 8.40 -8.03
N ASN A 73 -12.46 7.60 -8.42
CA ASN A 73 -13.47 7.05 -7.51
C ASN A 73 -13.17 5.60 -7.11
N ALA A 74 -11.96 5.08 -7.42
CA ALA A 74 -11.58 3.75 -6.96
C ALA A 74 -11.65 3.66 -5.43
N ARG A 75 -12.12 2.54 -4.91
CA ARG A 75 -12.28 2.30 -3.48
C ARG A 75 -11.56 1.04 -3.05
N LEU A 76 -10.93 1.14 -1.90
CA LEU A 76 -10.45 0.03 -1.09
C LEU A 76 -11.08 0.16 0.29
N THR A 77 -11.32 -0.97 0.94
CA THR A 77 -11.86 -1.03 2.30
C THR A 77 -10.94 -1.88 3.17
N ALA A 78 -11.02 -1.70 4.48
CA ALA A 78 -10.27 -2.55 5.39
C ALA A 78 -10.80 -3.99 5.32
N GLY A 79 -9.88 -4.95 5.15
CA GLY A 79 -10.21 -6.38 5.04
C GLY A 79 -10.42 -7.05 6.39
N VAL A 80 -11.13 -8.17 6.40
CA VAL A 80 -11.31 -8.99 7.60
C VAL A 80 -10.04 -9.80 7.86
N VAL A 81 -9.60 -9.86 9.13
CA VAL A 81 -8.48 -10.71 9.54
C VAL A 81 -8.98 -12.16 9.73
N PRO A 82 -8.47 -13.14 8.94
CA PRO A 82 -8.91 -14.52 9.06
C PRO A 82 -8.65 -15.12 10.46
N PRO A 83 -9.47 -16.07 10.93
CA PRO A 83 -9.31 -16.67 12.25
C PRO A 83 -7.92 -17.26 12.53
N ALA A 84 -7.28 -17.90 11.54
CA ALA A 84 -5.94 -18.46 11.66
C ALA A 84 -4.88 -17.36 11.90
N VAL A 85 -4.99 -16.23 11.19
CA VAL A 85 -4.11 -15.07 11.39
C VAL A 85 -4.36 -14.46 12.77
N MET A 86 -5.62 -14.27 13.15
CA MET A 86 -5.98 -13.71 14.47
C MET A 86 -5.43 -14.58 15.62
N ALA A 87 -5.55 -15.90 15.53
CA ALA A 87 -4.97 -16.83 16.51
C ALA A 87 -3.46 -16.67 16.59
N THR A 88 -2.78 -16.54 15.46
CA THR A 88 -1.33 -16.31 15.39
C THR A 88 -0.96 -14.99 16.06
N LEU A 89 -1.64 -13.89 15.72
CA LEU A 89 -1.37 -12.56 16.30
C LEU A 89 -1.56 -12.56 17.83
N ARG A 90 -2.56 -13.28 18.34
CA ARG A 90 -2.80 -13.44 19.80
C ARG A 90 -1.68 -14.22 20.50
N ALA A 91 -1.02 -15.15 19.78
CA ALA A 91 0.07 -15.95 20.31
C ALA A 91 1.43 -15.23 20.30
N LEU A 92 1.57 -14.14 19.55
CA LEU A 92 2.83 -13.40 19.49
C LEU A 92 3.13 -12.69 20.84
N PRO A 93 4.41 -12.67 21.26
CA PRO A 93 4.83 -11.87 22.41
C PRO A 93 4.55 -10.37 22.21
N ARG A 94 4.17 -9.67 23.28
CA ARG A 94 3.89 -8.22 23.27
C ARG A 94 5.12 -7.37 22.88
N THR A 95 6.31 -7.94 23.00
CA THR A 95 7.58 -7.28 22.64
C THR A 95 7.90 -7.30 21.16
N VAL A 96 7.14 -8.05 20.35
CA VAL A 96 7.32 -8.12 18.89
C VAL A 96 7.02 -6.76 18.27
N LYS A 97 7.86 -6.35 17.33
CA LYS A 97 7.64 -5.10 16.58
C LYS A 97 6.45 -5.25 15.63
N PRO A 98 5.64 -4.19 15.44
CA PRO A 98 4.45 -4.27 14.58
C PRO A 98 4.72 -4.78 13.16
N MET A 99 5.83 -4.38 12.54
CA MET A 99 6.19 -4.85 11.20
C MET A 99 6.61 -6.32 11.16
N ASP A 100 7.20 -6.86 12.23
CA ASP A 100 7.51 -8.29 12.32
C ASP A 100 6.24 -9.12 12.51
N ALA A 101 5.28 -8.59 13.26
CA ALA A 101 3.95 -9.21 13.39
C ALA A 101 3.20 -9.17 12.06
N LEU A 102 3.26 -8.07 11.30
CA LEU A 102 2.64 -7.97 9.98
C LEU A 102 3.26 -8.98 9.00
N ARG A 103 4.59 -9.11 8.97
CA ARG A 103 5.26 -10.12 8.13
C ARG A 103 4.78 -11.53 8.45
N THR A 104 4.64 -11.86 9.73
CA THR A 104 4.10 -13.16 10.18
C THR A 104 2.64 -13.33 9.78
N ALA A 105 1.81 -12.28 9.94
CA ALA A 105 0.41 -12.29 9.55
C ALA A 105 0.23 -12.53 8.04
N VAL A 106 1.02 -11.86 7.20
CA VAL A 106 1.01 -12.04 5.73
C VAL A 106 1.40 -13.47 5.36
N SER A 107 2.41 -14.05 6.02
CA SER A 107 2.81 -15.45 5.78
C SER A 107 1.68 -16.43 6.10
N VAL A 108 1.02 -16.27 7.25
CA VAL A 108 -0.13 -17.12 7.63
C VAL A 108 -1.32 -16.87 6.71
N TRP A 109 -1.61 -15.61 6.36
CA TRP A 109 -2.67 -15.27 5.42
C TRP A 109 -2.48 -16.00 4.08
N GLY A 110 -1.24 -16.01 3.55
CA GLY A 110 -0.93 -16.74 2.32
C GLY A 110 -1.26 -18.23 2.38
N THR A 111 -1.16 -18.88 3.55
CA THR A 111 -1.55 -20.29 3.69
C THR A 111 -3.06 -20.53 3.66
N THR A 112 -3.85 -19.49 3.87
CA THR A 112 -5.32 -19.55 3.86
C THR A 112 -5.93 -19.18 2.50
N GLN A 113 -5.10 -18.80 1.53
CA GLN A 113 -5.51 -18.39 0.19
C GLN A 113 -5.09 -19.41 -0.85
N VAL A 114 -5.86 -19.47 -1.94
CA VAL A 114 -5.39 -20.11 -3.18
C VAL A 114 -4.66 -19.03 -3.98
N LEU A 115 -3.33 -19.09 -4.00
CA LEU A 115 -2.50 -18.08 -4.67
C LEU A 115 -2.06 -18.62 -6.04
N ASP A 116 -2.29 -17.81 -7.07
CA ASP A 116 -1.82 -18.04 -8.42
C ASP A 116 -0.42 -17.45 -8.65
N TRP A 117 0.27 -17.96 -9.66
CA TRP A 117 1.51 -17.37 -10.15
C TRP A 117 1.43 -17.16 -11.67
N PRO A 118 1.69 -15.95 -12.17
CA PRO A 118 1.97 -14.70 -11.43
C PRO A 118 0.77 -14.21 -10.60
N PRO A 119 1.00 -13.40 -9.54
CA PRO A 119 -0.08 -12.87 -8.70
C PRO A 119 -1.07 -12.04 -9.53
N SER A 120 -2.35 -12.21 -9.25
CA SER A 120 -3.42 -11.44 -9.89
C SER A 120 -3.68 -10.10 -9.18
N GLU A 121 -4.33 -9.16 -9.88
CA GLU A 121 -4.81 -7.91 -9.28
C GLU A 121 -5.74 -8.16 -8.07
N VAL A 122 -6.61 -9.18 -8.17
CA VAL A 122 -7.52 -9.56 -7.06
C VAL A 122 -6.73 -9.94 -5.81
N GLN A 123 -5.64 -10.68 -5.97
CA GLN A 123 -4.77 -11.07 -4.85
C GLN A 123 -4.01 -9.87 -4.28
N ALA A 124 -3.51 -8.96 -5.14
CA ALA A 124 -2.85 -7.74 -4.72
C ALA A 124 -3.81 -6.83 -3.92
N ARG A 125 -5.03 -6.67 -4.40
CA ARG A 125 -6.10 -5.94 -3.73
C ARG A 125 -6.42 -6.53 -2.37
N ALA A 126 -6.66 -7.85 -2.31
CA ALA A 126 -6.98 -8.56 -1.07
C ALA A 126 -5.86 -8.42 -0.02
N LEU A 127 -4.59 -8.52 -0.43
CA LEU A 127 -3.44 -8.32 0.45
C LEU A 127 -3.34 -6.88 0.96
N THR A 128 -3.61 -5.90 0.08
CA THR A 128 -3.60 -4.49 0.44
C THR A 128 -4.70 -4.15 1.45
N GLU A 129 -5.90 -4.69 1.27
CA GLU A 129 -7.02 -4.51 2.19
C GLU A 129 -6.81 -5.23 3.54
N PHE A 130 -6.18 -6.40 3.51
CA PHE A 130 -5.89 -7.21 4.70
C PHE A 130 -4.82 -6.58 5.60
N SER A 131 -3.73 -6.06 5.01
CA SER A 131 -2.51 -5.69 5.74
C SER A 131 -2.73 -4.65 6.85
N PRO A 132 -3.44 -3.53 6.63
CA PRO A 132 -3.72 -2.54 7.68
C PRO A 132 -4.54 -3.13 8.82
N SER A 133 -5.53 -3.97 8.52
CA SER A 133 -6.38 -4.60 9.54
C SER A 133 -5.59 -5.56 10.44
N ALA A 134 -4.69 -6.35 9.85
CA ALA A 134 -3.81 -7.25 10.62
C ALA A 134 -2.86 -6.44 11.53
N LEU A 135 -2.31 -5.34 11.02
CA LEU A 135 -1.45 -4.45 11.78
C LEU A 135 -2.20 -3.79 12.94
N ALA A 136 -3.38 -3.22 12.69
CA ALA A 136 -4.23 -2.61 13.72
C ALA A 136 -4.62 -3.64 14.80
N ALA A 137 -5.01 -4.84 14.39
CA ALA A 137 -5.34 -5.92 15.32
C ALA A 137 -4.17 -6.25 16.25
N PHE A 138 -2.95 -6.40 15.71
CA PHE A 138 -1.78 -6.68 16.52
C PHE A 138 -1.43 -5.54 17.49
N VAL A 139 -1.46 -4.28 17.02
CA VAL A 139 -1.18 -3.12 17.88
C VAL A 139 -2.16 -3.06 19.05
N ARG A 140 -3.44 -3.28 18.79
CA ARG A 140 -4.45 -3.34 19.87
C ARG A 140 -4.19 -4.49 20.85
N LEU A 141 -3.92 -5.69 20.34
CA LEU A 141 -3.58 -6.84 21.19
C LEU A 141 -2.34 -6.59 22.04
N ARG A 142 -1.31 -5.96 21.47
CA ARG A 142 -0.11 -5.56 22.21
C ARG A 142 -0.41 -4.62 23.37
N ASP A 143 -1.37 -3.73 23.19
CA ASP A 143 -1.79 -2.73 24.18
C ASP A 143 -2.96 -3.24 25.07
N ASP A 144 -3.18 -4.57 25.13
CA ASP A 144 -4.25 -5.24 25.89
C ASP A 144 -5.67 -4.76 25.56
N ARG A 145 -5.88 -4.38 24.30
CA ARG A 145 -7.18 -4.00 23.74
C ARG A 145 -7.67 -5.05 22.75
N ASP A 146 -8.99 -5.26 22.70
CA ASP A 146 -9.56 -6.16 21.70
C ASP A 146 -9.46 -5.56 20.29
N PRO A 147 -9.13 -6.38 19.27
CA PRO A 147 -9.22 -5.98 17.87
C PRO A 147 -10.64 -5.51 17.50
N ILE A 148 -10.72 -4.57 16.55
CA ILE A 148 -11.98 -4.03 16.04
C ILE A 148 -12.18 -4.54 14.62
N ASP A 149 -13.39 -5.03 14.33
CA ASP A 149 -13.77 -5.44 12.99
C ASP A 149 -13.84 -4.23 12.03
N PRO A 150 -13.57 -4.44 10.73
CA PRO A 150 -13.65 -3.36 9.76
C PRO A 150 -15.08 -2.84 9.60
N ASP A 151 -15.23 -1.51 9.50
CA ASP A 151 -16.50 -0.87 9.11
C ASP A 151 -16.53 -0.73 7.58
N PRO A 152 -17.43 -1.44 6.86
CA PRO A 152 -17.48 -1.42 5.39
C PRO A 152 -17.91 -0.05 4.82
N LYS A 153 -18.36 0.88 5.64
CA LYS A 153 -18.71 2.24 5.24
C LYS A 153 -17.50 3.16 5.12
N LEU A 154 -16.38 2.79 5.78
CA LEU A 154 -15.14 3.54 5.73
C LEU A 154 -14.27 3.09 4.53
N ASP A 155 -13.50 4.03 3.97
CA ASP A 155 -12.39 3.70 3.09
C ASP A 155 -11.25 3.03 3.87
N LEU A 156 -10.25 2.50 3.14
CA LEU A 156 -9.15 1.75 3.73
C LEU A 156 -8.41 2.55 4.82
N VAL A 157 -8.10 3.81 4.55
CA VAL A 157 -7.30 4.66 5.45
C VAL A 157 -8.09 5.04 6.69
N SER A 158 -9.33 5.48 6.51
CA SER A 158 -10.25 5.78 7.62
C SER A 158 -10.58 4.52 8.43
N GLY A 159 -10.75 3.38 7.75
CA GLY A 159 -10.98 2.08 8.38
C GLY A 159 -9.79 1.61 9.22
N PHE A 160 -8.57 1.77 8.72
CA PHE A 160 -7.35 1.48 9.46
C PHE A 160 -7.23 2.33 10.73
N LEU A 161 -7.43 3.66 10.62
CA LEU A 161 -7.40 4.56 11.77
C LEU A 161 -8.47 4.19 12.80
N TYR A 162 -9.69 3.90 12.34
CA TYR A 162 -10.76 3.44 13.22
C TYR A 162 -10.41 2.13 13.95
N GLN A 163 -9.89 1.14 13.21
CA GLN A 163 -9.48 -0.13 13.81
C GLN A 163 -8.33 0.04 14.80
N LEU A 164 -7.43 0.99 14.56
CA LEU A 164 -6.28 1.26 15.42
C LEU A 164 -6.68 1.98 16.72
N THR A 165 -7.47 3.05 16.61
CA THR A 165 -7.80 3.93 17.72
C THR A 165 -9.08 3.54 18.46
N GLY A 166 -10.09 3.04 17.74
CA GLY A 166 -11.46 2.84 18.20
C GLY A 166 -12.38 4.02 17.90
N GLU A 167 -11.85 5.10 17.31
CA GLU A 167 -12.57 6.32 16.98
C GLU A 167 -12.52 6.59 15.48
N ARG A 168 -13.60 7.13 14.92
CA ARG A 168 -13.61 7.56 13.52
C ARG A 168 -12.72 8.79 13.36
N PRO A 169 -11.77 8.77 12.41
CA PRO A 169 -10.89 9.91 12.20
C PRO A 169 -11.67 11.12 11.68
N ASP A 170 -11.18 12.31 12.00
CA ASP A 170 -11.60 13.51 11.26
C ASP A 170 -11.00 13.51 9.84
N GLN A 171 -11.56 14.35 8.99
CA GLN A 171 -11.16 14.41 7.58
C GLN A 171 -9.69 14.81 7.39
N ALA A 172 -9.16 15.69 8.22
CA ALA A 172 -7.78 16.17 8.10
C ALA A 172 -6.79 15.05 8.43
N THR A 173 -7.03 14.31 9.52
CA THR A 173 -6.22 13.15 9.93
C THR A 173 -6.26 12.03 8.87
N ALA A 174 -7.45 11.70 8.38
CA ALA A 174 -7.60 10.69 7.32
C ALA A 174 -6.84 11.12 6.05
N ARG A 175 -6.97 12.37 5.63
CA ARG A 175 -6.29 12.90 4.43
C ARG A 175 -4.77 12.94 4.58
N ALA A 176 -4.25 13.28 5.77
CA ALA A 176 -2.82 13.31 6.03
C ALA A 176 -2.20 11.91 5.92
N LEU A 177 -2.86 10.88 6.47
CA LEU A 177 -2.41 9.50 6.36
C LEU A 177 -2.54 8.97 4.93
N ASP A 178 -3.63 9.28 4.24
CA ASP A 178 -3.85 8.92 2.84
C ASP A 178 -2.73 9.47 1.94
N ALA A 179 -2.38 10.74 2.10
CA ALA A 179 -1.26 11.36 1.41
C ALA A 179 0.08 10.68 1.74
N SER A 180 0.29 10.30 3.01
CA SER A 180 1.48 9.55 3.42
C SER A 180 1.59 8.18 2.74
N PHE A 181 0.48 7.47 2.59
CA PHE A 181 0.44 6.17 1.90
C PHE A 181 0.69 6.29 0.38
N ILE A 182 0.37 7.44 -0.23
CA ILE A 182 0.66 7.68 -1.64
C ILE A 182 2.16 7.85 -1.88
N VAL A 183 2.89 8.50 -0.96
CA VAL A 183 4.32 8.83 -1.14
C VAL A 183 5.27 7.79 -0.56
N GLY A 184 4.80 6.89 0.30
CA GLY A 184 5.59 5.85 0.98
C GLY A 184 5.61 4.57 0.26
#